data_e9948317d85678600994baaa3214ee85
#
_entry.id   e9948317d85678600994baaa3214ee85
#
_cell.length_a   1.000
_cell.length_b   1.000
_cell.length_c   1.000
_cell.angle_alpha   90.00
_cell.angle_beta   90.00
_cell.angle_gamma   90.00
#
_symmetry.space_group_name_H-M   'P 1'
#
loop_
_entity.id
_entity.type
_entity.pdbx_description
1 polymer ?
#
loop_
_entity_poly.entity_id
_entity_poly.type
_entity_poly.pdbx_seq_one_letter_code
_entity_poly.pdbx_strand_id
1 'polypeptide(L)'
;AGSRLRYYEDSFGAGADEAVAPSDYEDFRVAGCGALETVYGAERATVAADAPSTGYEGASGGGNIVLAAGGLFTLGPVDVKGALDLRFSTGLYLPSAEAAGSVRLQASRNATQWIDVPFAVAPEAGWSCPMTAFYIAEDVTQLWFRLSTGADGVRIDDPALVEGEEAEGELLELGGELAAPEGLECAIAERSLTFSWDAVRNAKSYDYELYTKQGVRVAEGSTPLTTAAVEGLEMGT
;
A
#
# COMPACT_ATOMS: atom_id res chain seq x y z
N ALA A 1 17.19 16.29 7.04
CA ALA A 1 16.20 15.34 6.58
C ALA A 1 15.60 15.91 5.31
N GLY A 2 15.69 15.17 4.20
CA GLY A 2 15.03 15.55 2.95
C GLY A 2 13.53 15.44 3.11
N SER A 3 12.76 16.27 2.40
CA SER A 3 11.31 16.15 2.35
C SER A 3 10.97 14.82 1.63
N ARG A 4 10.19 13.95 2.27
CA ARG A 4 9.69 12.71 1.64
C ARG A 4 8.71 13.07 0.53
N LEU A 5 8.70 12.30 -0.55
CA LEU A 5 7.71 12.44 -1.59
C LEU A 5 6.32 12.13 -1.02
N ARG A 6 5.34 12.98 -1.33
CA ARG A 6 3.96 12.79 -0.91
C ARG A 6 3.14 12.33 -2.10
N TYR A 7 2.44 11.21 -1.93
CA TYR A 7 1.52 10.68 -2.91
C TYR A 7 0.09 11.14 -2.67
N TYR A 8 -0.26 11.37 -1.42
CA TYR A 8 -1.59 11.81 -1.00
C TYR A 8 -1.53 12.44 0.40
N GLU A 9 -2.30 13.48 0.64
CA GLU A 9 -2.62 14.02 1.96
C GLU A 9 -3.92 14.81 1.90
N ASP A 10 -4.69 14.79 2.97
CA ASP A 10 -5.87 15.62 3.16
C ASP A 10 -6.05 15.95 4.64
N SER A 11 -6.59 17.12 4.93
CA SER A 11 -6.92 17.56 6.29
C SER A 11 -8.43 17.71 6.51
N PHE A 12 -9.23 17.31 5.55
CA PHE A 12 -10.69 17.44 5.53
C PHE A 12 -11.21 18.86 5.79
N GLY A 13 -10.35 19.87 5.73
CA GLY A 13 -10.70 21.27 5.82
C GLY A 13 -11.28 21.71 7.15
N ALA A 14 -12.15 22.73 7.11
CA ALA A 14 -12.75 23.33 8.31
C ALA A 14 -13.92 22.54 8.91
N GLY A 15 -14.36 21.49 8.27
CA GLY A 15 -15.55 20.74 8.67
C GLY A 15 -16.86 21.49 8.37
N ALA A 16 -17.96 20.77 8.49
CA ALA A 16 -19.30 21.30 8.30
C ALA A 16 -19.92 21.68 9.64
N ASP A 17 -20.80 22.68 9.65
CA ASP A 17 -21.61 23.04 10.83
C ASP A 17 -22.56 21.92 11.25
N GLU A 18 -23.01 21.13 10.25
CA GLU A 18 -23.83 19.94 10.43
C GLU A 18 -23.12 18.70 9.91
N ALA A 19 -23.39 17.54 10.49
CA ALA A 19 -22.86 16.27 10.03
C ALA A 19 -23.41 15.92 8.65
N VAL A 20 -22.51 15.72 7.68
CA VAL A 20 -22.83 15.37 6.30
C VAL A 20 -22.13 14.07 5.90
N ALA A 21 -22.61 13.42 4.83
CA ALA A 21 -21.87 12.29 4.27
C ALA A 21 -20.53 12.76 3.68
N PRO A 22 -19.43 11.99 3.84
CA PRO A 22 -18.14 12.38 3.26
C PRO A 22 -18.18 12.67 1.77
N SER A 23 -19.01 11.96 0.99
CA SER A 23 -19.21 12.19 -0.45
C SER A 23 -19.86 13.51 -0.79
N ASP A 24 -20.55 14.13 0.17
CA ASP A 24 -21.32 15.36 -0.04
C ASP A 24 -20.58 16.59 0.53
N TYR A 25 -19.38 16.41 1.08
CA TYR A 25 -18.59 17.49 1.63
C TYR A 25 -17.75 18.16 0.55
N GLU A 26 -18.08 19.42 0.23
CA GLU A 26 -17.48 20.16 -0.89
C GLU A 26 -16.02 20.60 -0.65
N ASP A 27 -15.57 20.66 0.61
CA ASP A 27 -14.22 21.11 0.96
C ASP A 27 -13.19 20.00 1.02
N PHE A 28 -13.52 18.78 0.63
CA PHE A 28 -12.53 17.73 0.47
C PHE A 28 -11.52 18.12 -0.60
N ARG A 29 -10.32 18.46 -0.17
CA ARG A 29 -9.21 18.81 -1.03
C ARG A 29 -8.22 17.68 -1.03
N VAL A 30 -8.05 17.07 -2.19
CA VAL A 30 -7.01 16.10 -2.42
C VAL A 30 -5.73 16.83 -2.79
N ALA A 31 -4.74 16.78 -1.91
CA ALA A 31 -3.38 17.19 -2.21
C ALA A 31 -2.58 15.96 -2.66
N GLY A 32 -2.91 15.41 -3.82
CA GLY A 32 -2.19 14.31 -4.44
C GLY A 32 -1.08 14.81 -5.37
N CYS A 33 0.00 14.04 -5.47
CA CYS A 33 1.09 14.28 -6.42
C CYS A 33 0.89 13.56 -7.76
N GLY A 34 -0.27 12.97 -8.01
CA GLY A 34 -0.55 12.14 -9.17
C GLY A 34 -1.55 12.76 -10.14
N ALA A 35 -1.74 12.08 -11.27
CA ALA A 35 -2.69 12.44 -12.31
C ALA A 35 -4.13 11.93 -12.05
N LEU A 36 -4.32 11.14 -10.98
CA LEU A 36 -5.62 10.54 -10.63
C LEU A 36 -6.36 11.43 -9.64
N GLU A 37 -7.66 11.59 -9.88
CA GLU A 37 -8.56 12.23 -8.94
C GLU A 37 -8.95 11.21 -7.85
N THR A 38 -8.61 11.50 -6.59
CA THR A 38 -9.02 10.70 -5.45
C THR A 38 -10.45 11.03 -5.05
N VAL A 39 -11.26 10.00 -4.84
CA VAL A 39 -12.64 10.13 -4.38
C VAL A 39 -12.83 9.43 -3.03
N TYR A 40 -13.84 9.87 -2.29
CA TYR A 40 -14.21 9.30 -1.01
C TYR A 40 -15.48 8.49 -1.10
N GLY A 41 -15.47 7.33 -0.42
CA GLY A 41 -16.65 6.51 -0.20
C GLY A 41 -16.88 6.33 1.28
N ALA A 42 -18.14 6.20 1.69
CA ALA A 42 -18.47 6.05 3.10
C ALA A 42 -19.73 5.22 3.31
N GLU A 43 -19.67 4.39 4.36
CA GLU A 43 -20.84 3.72 4.91
C GLU A 43 -20.87 4.00 6.41
N ARG A 44 -22.01 4.46 6.94
CA ARG A 44 -22.17 4.79 8.37
C ARG A 44 -21.07 5.73 8.88
N ALA A 45 -20.74 6.74 8.08
CA ALA A 45 -19.75 7.76 8.35
C ALA A 45 -20.29 9.13 8.01
N THR A 46 -19.88 10.14 8.76
CA THR A 46 -20.26 11.55 8.56
C THR A 46 -19.04 12.45 8.74
N VAL A 47 -19.07 13.64 8.16
CA VAL A 47 -18.10 14.70 8.45
C VAL A 47 -18.64 15.55 9.60
N ALA A 48 -17.76 15.88 10.53
CA ALA A 48 -18.09 16.75 11.65
C ALA A 48 -16.95 17.71 11.98
N ALA A 49 -17.29 18.88 12.53
CA ALA A 49 -16.33 19.88 13.00
C ALA A 49 -16.09 19.83 14.51
N ASP A 50 -16.90 19.08 15.25
CA ASP A 50 -16.72 18.88 16.68
C ASP A 50 -15.51 17.97 16.97
N ALA A 51 -14.91 18.10 18.14
CA ALA A 51 -13.72 17.36 18.56
C ALA A 51 -12.57 17.38 17.49
N PRO A 52 -12.07 18.57 17.13
CA PRO A 52 -11.00 18.71 16.12
C PRO A 52 -9.76 17.93 16.53
N SER A 53 -9.00 17.47 15.52
CA SER A 53 -7.76 16.73 15.72
C SER A 53 -6.73 17.56 16.49
N THR A 54 -6.04 16.92 17.45
CA THR A 54 -5.04 17.58 18.30
C THR A 54 -4.11 16.56 18.96
N GLY A 55 -2.98 17.02 19.49
CA GLY A 55 -2.12 16.22 20.36
C GLY A 55 -1.12 15.33 19.63
N TYR A 56 -1.06 15.33 18.30
CA TYR A 56 -0.02 14.67 17.49
C TYR A 56 0.61 15.68 16.51
N GLU A 57 1.80 15.37 16.04
CA GLU A 57 2.51 16.20 15.07
C GLU A 57 1.77 16.25 13.74
N GLY A 58 1.46 17.42 13.23
CA GLY A 58 0.74 17.63 11.99
C GLY A 58 -0.79 17.61 12.11
N ALA A 59 -1.34 17.56 13.34
CA ALA A 59 -2.78 17.69 13.55
C ALA A 59 -3.31 19.00 12.96
N SER A 60 -4.24 18.92 12.00
CA SER A 60 -4.79 20.09 11.28
C SER A 60 -5.82 20.86 12.11
N GLY A 61 -6.49 20.22 13.05
CA GLY A 61 -7.52 20.82 13.90
C GLY A 61 -8.81 21.16 13.18
N GLY A 62 -9.00 20.61 11.97
CA GLY A 62 -10.13 20.86 11.11
C GLY A 62 -11.29 19.88 11.26
N GLY A 63 -12.05 19.70 10.18
CA GLY A 63 -13.09 18.69 10.06
C GLY A 63 -12.52 17.29 10.17
N ASN A 64 -13.35 16.36 10.57
CA ASN A 64 -12.96 14.95 10.68
C ASN A 64 -14.09 14.03 10.26
N ILE A 65 -13.75 12.80 9.93
CA ILE A 65 -14.70 11.74 9.58
C ILE A 65 -15.06 10.99 10.85
N VAL A 66 -16.35 10.92 11.16
CA VAL A 66 -16.88 10.16 12.31
C VAL A 66 -17.47 8.85 11.81
N LEU A 67 -16.96 7.73 12.29
CA LEU A 67 -17.45 6.39 11.98
C LEU A 67 -18.40 5.93 13.10
N ALA A 68 -19.59 5.50 12.72
CA ALA A 68 -20.47 4.75 13.63
C ALA A 68 -20.00 3.28 13.71
N ALA A 69 -20.56 2.52 14.64
CA ALA A 69 -20.28 1.08 14.76
C ALA A 69 -20.59 0.35 13.44
N GLY A 70 -19.63 -0.40 12.92
CA GLY A 70 -19.67 -1.00 11.57
C GLY A 70 -19.48 0.01 10.44
N GLY A 71 -18.96 1.19 10.75
CA GLY A 71 -18.68 2.23 9.78
C GLY A 71 -17.44 1.93 8.94
N LEU A 72 -17.42 2.51 7.73
CA LEU A 72 -16.39 2.34 6.72
C LEU A 72 -16.14 3.66 6.02
N PHE A 73 -14.88 4.03 5.86
CA PHE A 73 -14.42 5.15 5.04
C PHE A 73 -13.39 4.65 4.02
N THR A 74 -13.59 4.99 2.76
CA THR A 74 -12.73 4.60 1.64
C THR A 74 -12.18 5.82 0.93
N LEU A 75 -10.91 5.78 0.58
CA LEU A 75 -10.26 6.80 -0.26
C LEU A 75 -9.48 6.15 -1.40
N GLY A 76 -9.46 6.79 -2.54
CA GLY A 76 -8.72 6.35 -3.74
C GLY A 76 -9.45 6.68 -5.03
N PRO A 77 -8.82 6.44 -6.20
CA PRO A 77 -7.44 5.95 -6.30
C PRO A 77 -6.39 6.98 -5.89
N VAL A 78 -5.28 6.52 -5.34
CA VAL A 78 -4.06 7.31 -5.15
C VAL A 78 -3.05 6.84 -6.19
N ASP A 79 -2.49 7.77 -6.97
CA ASP A 79 -1.44 7.46 -7.94
C ASP A 79 -0.13 7.15 -7.20
N VAL A 80 0.35 5.91 -7.33
CA VAL A 80 1.58 5.43 -6.72
C VAL A 80 2.56 4.89 -7.76
N LYS A 81 2.38 5.27 -9.03
CA LYS A 81 3.24 4.82 -10.12
C LYS A 81 4.70 5.12 -9.83
N GLY A 82 5.52 4.08 -9.84
CA GLY A 82 6.95 4.16 -9.55
C GLY A 82 7.30 4.19 -8.07
N ALA A 83 6.30 4.21 -7.17
CA ALA A 83 6.53 4.01 -5.74
C ALA A 83 6.85 2.54 -5.46
N LEU A 84 7.73 2.30 -4.49
CA LEU A 84 8.05 0.98 -3.99
C LEU A 84 7.79 0.91 -2.49
N ASP A 85 8.39 1.79 -1.72
CA ASP A 85 8.26 1.87 -0.27
C ASP A 85 7.33 3.00 0.10
N LEU A 86 6.34 2.71 0.92
CA LEU A 86 5.27 3.61 1.28
C LEU A 86 5.03 3.63 2.80
N ARG A 87 4.58 4.77 3.29
CA ARG A 87 4.04 4.94 4.64
C ARG A 87 2.65 5.54 4.56
N PHE A 88 1.71 4.88 5.20
CA PHE A 88 0.37 5.40 5.43
C PHE A 88 0.25 5.83 6.89
N SER A 89 -0.33 7.00 7.14
CA SER A 89 -0.67 7.49 8.46
C SER A 89 -2.02 8.18 8.44
N THR A 90 -2.65 8.29 9.60
CA THR A 90 -3.87 9.09 9.76
C THR A 90 -4.03 9.50 11.22
N GLY A 91 -4.52 10.70 11.46
CA GLY A 91 -5.08 11.03 12.75
C GLY A 91 -6.23 10.08 13.06
N LEU A 92 -6.23 9.48 14.23
CA LEU A 92 -7.23 8.54 14.68
C LEU A 92 -7.66 8.87 16.11
N TYR A 93 -8.95 9.09 16.30
CA TYR A 93 -9.54 9.26 17.62
C TYR A 93 -10.27 7.99 18.05
N LEU A 94 -9.95 7.52 19.23
CA LEU A 94 -10.65 6.41 19.86
C LEU A 94 -11.54 6.92 21.01
N PRO A 95 -12.83 6.56 21.03
CA PRO A 95 -13.72 6.92 22.14
C PRO A 95 -13.37 6.17 23.43
N SER A 96 -12.74 5.01 23.31
CA SER A 96 -12.22 4.21 24.43
C SER A 96 -11.03 3.36 24.01
N ALA A 97 -10.26 2.84 24.96
CA ALA A 97 -9.13 1.96 24.69
C ALA A 97 -9.54 0.65 23.96
N GLU A 98 -10.72 0.11 24.27
CA GLU A 98 -11.22 -1.12 23.66
C GLU A 98 -11.53 -0.95 22.17
N ALA A 99 -11.83 0.28 21.71
CA ALA A 99 -12.12 0.56 20.31
C ALA A 99 -10.92 0.26 19.40
N ALA A 100 -9.68 0.33 19.90
CA ALA A 100 -8.46 0.04 19.15
C ALA A 100 -8.49 -1.32 18.45
N GLY A 101 -8.96 -2.35 19.15
CA GLY A 101 -9.04 -3.72 18.63
C GLY A 101 -10.05 -3.93 17.49
N SER A 102 -10.91 -2.95 17.24
CA SER A 102 -11.92 -3.00 16.18
C SER A 102 -11.54 -2.24 14.92
N VAL A 103 -10.50 -1.41 14.98
CA VAL A 103 -10.05 -0.62 13.82
C VAL A 103 -9.25 -1.50 12.86
N ARG A 104 -9.61 -1.44 11.58
CA ARG A 104 -8.92 -2.15 10.50
C ARG A 104 -8.58 -1.20 9.37
N LEU A 105 -7.36 -1.33 8.87
CA LEU A 105 -6.92 -0.70 7.63
C LEU A 105 -6.80 -1.78 6.54
N GLN A 106 -7.34 -1.52 5.38
CA GLN A 106 -7.20 -2.40 4.22
C GLN A 106 -6.77 -1.58 3.00
N ALA A 107 -6.06 -2.25 2.10
CA ALA A 107 -5.65 -1.67 0.82
C ALA A 107 -6.13 -2.52 -0.34
N SER A 108 -6.26 -1.89 -1.51
CA SER A 108 -6.63 -2.53 -2.76
C SER A 108 -5.93 -1.85 -3.94
N ARG A 109 -5.63 -2.61 -4.98
CA ARG A 109 -5.15 -2.06 -6.27
C ARG A 109 -6.26 -1.81 -7.29
N ASN A 110 -7.49 -2.25 -7.01
CA ASN A 110 -8.61 -2.23 -7.95
C ASN A 110 -9.98 -1.91 -7.33
N ALA A 111 -10.01 -1.52 -6.05
CA ALA A 111 -11.20 -1.24 -5.25
C ALA A 111 -12.20 -2.41 -5.10
N THR A 112 -11.83 -3.63 -5.51
CA THR A 112 -12.71 -4.82 -5.44
C THR A 112 -12.14 -5.92 -4.56
N GLN A 113 -10.83 -6.15 -4.62
CA GLN A 113 -10.12 -7.12 -3.79
C GLN A 113 -9.36 -6.35 -2.72
N TRP A 114 -9.67 -6.61 -1.47
CA TRP A 114 -9.13 -5.90 -0.31
C TRP A 114 -8.27 -6.84 0.52
N ILE A 115 -7.11 -6.37 0.95
CA ILE A 115 -6.23 -7.07 1.87
C ILE A 115 -6.02 -6.24 3.14
N ASP A 116 -5.85 -6.92 4.27
CA ASP A 116 -5.52 -6.25 5.52
C ASP A 116 -4.09 -5.69 5.46
N VAL A 117 -3.96 -4.43 5.88
CA VAL A 117 -2.66 -3.79 6.09
C VAL A 117 -2.35 -3.87 7.58
N PRO A 118 -1.17 -4.34 8.00
CA PRO A 118 -0.75 -4.28 9.38
C PRO A 118 -0.84 -2.84 9.88
N PHE A 119 -1.72 -2.59 10.86
CA PHE A 119 -1.99 -1.26 11.36
C PHE A 119 -2.14 -1.30 12.89
N ALA A 120 -1.04 -1.03 13.58
CA ALA A 120 -1.01 -1.06 15.03
C ALA A 120 -1.59 0.25 15.60
N VAL A 121 -2.74 0.13 16.25
CA VAL A 121 -3.40 1.23 16.94
C VAL A 121 -3.17 1.08 18.45
N ALA A 122 -2.58 2.10 19.08
CA ALA A 122 -2.38 2.09 20.52
C ALA A 122 -3.73 2.09 21.24
N PRO A 123 -3.91 1.25 22.32
CA PRO A 123 -5.16 1.15 23.03
C PRO A 123 -5.34 2.29 24.05
N GLU A 124 -5.34 3.52 23.56
CA GLU A 124 -5.49 4.75 24.34
C GLU A 124 -6.64 5.58 23.77
N ALA A 125 -7.53 6.06 24.63
CA ALA A 125 -8.62 6.95 24.22
C ALA A 125 -8.08 8.32 23.82
N GLY A 126 -8.73 8.96 22.87
CA GLY A 126 -8.34 10.27 22.34
C GLY A 126 -7.64 10.18 20.99
N TRP A 127 -7.04 11.31 20.58
CA TRP A 127 -6.33 11.43 19.32
C TRP A 127 -4.93 10.83 19.37
N SER A 128 -4.56 10.12 18.33
CA SER A 128 -3.19 9.63 18.03
C SER A 128 -2.97 9.65 16.52
N CYS A 129 -1.74 9.41 16.08
CA CYS A 129 -1.44 9.29 14.64
C CYS A 129 -0.73 7.97 14.38
N PRO A 130 -1.44 6.84 14.34
CA PRO A 130 -0.84 5.58 13.96
C PRO A 130 -0.34 5.62 12.53
N MET A 131 0.77 4.91 12.29
CA MET A 131 1.45 4.82 11.03
C MET A 131 1.79 3.38 10.72
N THR A 132 1.78 3.04 9.44
CA THR A 132 2.28 1.75 8.95
C THR A 132 3.17 1.95 7.74
N ALA A 133 4.25 1.17 7.66
CA ALA A 133 5.13 1.12 6.51
C ALA A 133 4.92 -0.20 5.77
N PHE A 134 4.99 -0.17 4.46
CA PHE A 134 4.87 -1.34 3.59
C PHE A 134 5.53 -1.05 2.25
N TYR A 135 5.74 -2.10 1.47
CA TYR A 135 6.17 -1.94 0.08
C TYR A 135 5.22 -2.70 -0.87
N ILE A 136 5.23 -2.28 -2.13
CA ILE A 136 4.33 -2.79 -3.18
C ILE A 136 5.16 -3.30 -4.36
N ALA A 137 4.56 -4.19 -5.16
CA ALA A 137 5.14 -4.64 -6.41
C ALA A 137 5.19 -3.49 -7.43
N GLU A 138 6.16 -3.54 -8.34
CA GLU A 138 6.41 -2.47 -9.32
C GLU A 138 5.24 -2.22 -10.29
N ASP A 139 4.42 -3.23 -10.53
CA ASP A 139 3.24 -3.14 -11.41
C ASP A 139 2.02 -2.50 -10.75
N VAL A 140 2.08 -2.20 -9.45
CA VAL A 140 1.01 -1.48 -8.73
C VAL A 140 1.15 0.01 -9.02
N THR A 141 0.21 0.56 -9.76
CA THR A 141 0.23 1.97 -10.16
C THR A 141 -0.76 2.84 -9.42
N GLN A 142 -1.71 2.23 -8.71
CA GLN A 142 -2.74 2.93 -7.95
C GLN A 142 -3.16 2.12 -6.74
N LEU A 143 -3.55 2.81 -5.67
CA LEU A 143 -4.02 2.23 -4.42
C LEU A 143 -5.32 2.89 -3.97
N TRP A 144 -6.17 2.07 -3.38
CA TRP A 144 -7.29 2.48 -2.53
C TRP A 144 -7.02 2.03 -1.11
N PHE A 145 -7.46 2.81 -0.15
CA PHE A 145 -7.45 2.47 1.27
C PHE A 145 -8.85 2.53 1.83
N ARG A 146 -9.13 1.70 2.82
CA ARG A 146 -10.33 1.82 3.63
C ARG A 146 -10.04 1.56 5.10
N LEU A 147 -10.65 2.38 5.93
CA LEU A 147 -10.67 2.25 7.37
C LEU A 147 -12.06 1.83 7.81
N SER A 148 -12.13 0.85 8.68
CA SER A 148 -13.38 0.37 9.27
C SER A 148 -13.23 0.16 10.76
N THR A 149 -14.35 0.20 11.48
CA THR A 149 -14.39 -0.02 12.92
C THR A 149 -15.67 -0.73 13.35
N GLY A 150 -15.56 -1.56 14.39
CA GLY A 150 -16.72 -2.11 15.09
C GLY A 150 -17.23 -1.21 16.22
N ALA A 151 -16.46 -0.19 16.62
CA ALA A 151 -16.84 0.75 17.69
C ALA A 151 -17.53 1.99 17.11
N ASP A 152 -18.42 2.59 17.91
CA ASP A 152 -19.09 3.83 17.58
C ASP A 152 -18.23 5.04 17.98
N GLY A 153 -18.20 6.09 17.15
CA GLY A 153 -17.53 7.35 17.45
C GLY A 153 -16.01 7.35 17.24
N VAL A 154 -15.45 6.39 16.48
CA VAL A 154 -14.08 6.47 15.99
C VAL A 154 -13.99 7.59 14.95
N ARG A 155 -12.94 8.41 15.00
CA ARG A 155 -12.76 9.52 14.06
C ARG A 155 -11.46 9.41 13.30
N ILE A 156 -11.46 9.91 12.07
CA ILE A 156 -10.32 9.93 11.15
C ILE A 156 -10.07 11.37 10.71
N ASP A 157 -8.80 11.78 10.71
CA ASP A 157 -8.36 13.06 10.18
C ASP A 157 -6.94 12.93 9.60
N ASP A 158 -6.49 13.91 8.84
CA ASP A 158 -5.12 13.99 8.33
C ASP A 158 -4.58 12.68 7.69
N PRO A 159 -5.32 11.95 6.83
CA PRO A 159 -4.75 10.79 6.17
C PRO A 159 -3.66 11.21 5.19
N ALA A 160 -2.55 10.48 5.20
CA ALA A 160 -1.41 10.73 4.34
C ALA A 160 -0.77 9.44 3.83
N LEU A 161 -0.31 9.46 2.58
CA LEU A 161 0.52 8.43 1.98
C LEU A 161 1.80 9.08 1.45
N VAL A 162 2.93 8.70 2.02
CA VAL A 162 4.22 9.29 1.69
C VAL A 162 5.23 8.21 1.33
N GLU A 163 6.36 8.62 0.76
CA GLU A 163 7.51 7.75 0.51
C GLU A 163 8.01 7.14 1.82
N GLY A 164 8.19 5.82 1.84
CA GLY A 164 8.80 5.05 2.92
C GLY A 164 10.31 4.94 2.78
N GLU A 165 10.92 4.16 3.67
CA GLU A 165 12.33 3.78 3.60
C GLU A 165 12.43 2.31 3.18
N GLU A 166 13.46 1.98 2.41
CA GLU A 166 13.71 0.61 1.99
C GLU A 166 13.80 -0.33 3.20
N ALA A 167 13.16 -1.50 3.09
CA ALA A 167 13.10 -2.53 4.13
C ALA A 167 12.44 -2.12 5.46
N GLU A 168 11.68 -1.04 5.49
CA GLU A 168 10.99 -0.61 6.71
C GLU A 168 9.68 -1.38 6.97
N GLY A 169 9.06 -1.92 5.96
CA GLY A 169 7.77 -2.60 6.05
C GLY A 169 7.77 -3.99 5.44
N GLU A 170 6.59 -4.56 5.33
CA GLU A 170 6.36 -5.85 4.68
C GLU A 170 5.70 -5.65 3.30
N LEU A 171 5.86 -6.64 2.41
CA LEU A 171 5.19 -6.66 1.13
C LEU A 171 3.67 -6.74 1.31
N LEU A 172 2.95 -5.79 0.71
CA LEU A 172 1.52 -5.94 0.48
C LEU A 172 1.28 -6.77 -0.78
N GLU A 173 0.82 -8.00 -0.61
CA GLU A 173 0.49 -8.90 -1.72
C GLU A 173 -0.86 -8.53 -2.36
N LEU A 174 -0.88 -7.41 -3.06
CA LEU A 174 -2.08 -6.87 -3.73
C LEU A 174 -2.47 -7.64 -5.01
N GLY A 175 -1.74 -8.73 -5.32
CA GLY A 175 -1.80 -9.41 -6.60
C GLY A 175 -1.08 -8.61 -7.68
N GLY A 176 -0.85 -9.23 -8.84
CA GLY A 176 -0.14 -8.63 -9.95
C GLY A 176 0.99 -9.51 -10.45
N GLU A 177 1.56 -9.12 -11.58
CA GLU A 177 2.73 -9.78 -12.15
C GLU A 177 4.00 -9.12 -11.62
N LEU A 178 5.00 -9.92 -11.29
CA LEU A 178 6.34 -9.40 -11.01
C LEU A 178 6.97 -8.89 -12.31
N ALA A 179 7.88 -7.93 -12.20
CA ALA A 179 8.68 -7.51 -13.33
C ALA A 179 9.47 -8.70 -13.90
N ALA A 180 9.69 -8.72 -15.21
CA ALA A 180 10.58 -9.72 -15.79
C ALA A 180 12.02 -9.46 -15.31
N PRO A 181 12.80 -10.52 -15.01
CA PRO A 181 14.22 -10.35 -14.72
C PRO A 181 14.97 -9.69 -15.89
N GLU A 182 15.84 -8.75 -15.58
CA GLU A 182 16.75 -8.10 -16.51
C GLU A 182 18.19 -8.56 -16.29
N GLY A 183 19.13 -8.07 -17.11
CA GLY A 183 20.55 -8.35 -16.91
C GLY A 183 20.93 -9.82 -17.11
N LEU A 184 20.23 -10.57 -17.97
CA LEU A 184 20.56 -11.99 -18.19
C LEU A 184 21.96 -12.13 -18.80
N GLU A 185 22.84 -12.81 -18.06
CA GLU A 185 24.18 -13.18 -18.49
C GLU A 185 24.30 -14.70 -18.54
N CYS A 186 25.07 -15.21 -19.49
CA CYS A 186 25.30 -16.63 -19.68
C CYS A 186 26.80 -16.94 -19.78
N ALA A 187 27.23 -17.95 -19.07
CA ALA A 187 28.57 -18.53 -19.18
C ALA A 187 28.46 -20.00 -19.59
N ILE A 188 29.18 -20.38 -20.64
CA ILE A 188 29.19 -21.74 -21.18
C ILE A 188 30.53 -22.38 -20.87
N ALA A 189 30.50 -23.59 -20.32
CA ALA A 189 31.68 -24.42 -20.06
C ALA A 189 31.38 -25.85 -20.53
N GLU A 190 32.23 -26.41 -21.37
CA GLU A 190 32.13 -27.74 -22.00
C GLU A 190 30.73 -28.32 -22.19
N ARG A 191 30.08 -28.79 -21.09
CA ARG A 191 28.76 -29.41 -21.11
C ARG A 191 27.82 -28.79 -20.07
N SER A 192 28.10 -27.56 -19.64
CA SER A 192 27.26 -26.83 -18.69
C SER A 192 27.00 -25.41 -19.14
N LEU A 193 25.86 -24.90 -18.76
CA LEU A 193 25.45 -23.51 -18.92
C LEU A 193 25.13 -22.96 -17.54
N THR A 194 25.81 -21.90 -17.16
CA THR A 194 25.43 -21.09 -16.00
C THR A 194 24.84 -19.78 -16.48
N PHE A 195 23.73 -19.38 -15.95
CA PHE A 195 23.10 -18.10 -16.26
C PHE A 195 22.72 -17.38 -14.97
N SER A 196 22.79 -16.08 -15.02
CA SER A 196 22.47 -15.17 -13.92
C SER A 196 21.65 -13.99 -14.43
N TRP A 197 20.93 -13.36 -13.54
CA TRP A 197 20.08 -12.21 -13.83
C TRP A 197 20.04 -11.26 -12.65
N ASP A 198 19.54 -10.04 -12.88
CA ASP A 198 19.33 -9.07 -11.82
C ASP A 198 18.16 -9.49 -10.90
N ALA A 199 18.30 -9.21 -9.62
CA ALA A 199 17.25 -9.52 -8.66
C ALA A 199 15.98 -8.73 -8.95
N VAL A 200 14.86 -9.43 -9.06
CA VAL A 200 13.55 -8.79 -9.13
C VAL A 200 13.04 -8.58 -7.70
N ARG A 201 12.70 -7.34 -7.39
CA ARG A 201 12.16 -7.00 -6.08
C ARG A 201 10.89 -7.83 -5.80
N ASN A 202 10.80 -8.40 -4.61
CA ASN A 202 9.72 -9.26 -4.14
C ASN A 202 9.61 -10.64 -4.78
N ALA A 203 10.49 -11.01 -5.71
CA ALA A 203 10.54 -12.38 -6.18
C ALA A 203 11.04 -13.30 -5.07
N LYS A 204 10.28 -14.36 -4.79
CA LYS A 204 10.66 -15.42 -3.82
C LYS A 204 11.41 -16.55 -4.49
N SER A 205 11.18 -16.73 -5.79
CA SER A 205 11.84 -17.73 -6.63
C SER A 205 11.77 -17.31 -8.09
N TYR A 206 12.59 -17.93 -8.89
CA TYR A 206 12.63 -17.76 -10.34
C TYR A 206 12.47 -19.14 -10.97
N ASP A 207 11.54 -19.23 -11.92
CA ASP A 207 11.39 -20.40 -12.76
C ASP A 207 12.14 -20.17 -14.08
N TYR A 208 12.85 -21.19 -14.55
CA TYR A 208 13.55 -21.10 -15.82
C TYR A 208 13.27 -22.31 -16.70
N GLU A 209 13.30 -22.08 -17.98
CA GLU A 209 13.24 -23.08 -19.03
C GLU A 209 14.33 -22.80 -20.06
N LEU A 210 15.03 -23.84 -20.47
CA LEU A 210 16.06 -23.76 -21.51
C LEU A 210 15.58 -24.52 -22.75
N TYR A 211 15.69 -23.87 -23.90
CA TYR A 211 15.28 -24.41 -25.18
C TYR A 211 16.42 -24.44 -26.17
N THR A 212 16.43 -25.43 -27.06
CA THR A 212 17.28 -25.40 -28.26
C THR A 212 16.82 -24.32 -29.20
N LYS A 213 17.65 -23.97 -30.17
CA LYS A 213 17.29 -23.04 -31.26
C LYS A 213 16.05 -23.51 -32.06
N GLN A 214 15.77 -24.81 -32.06
CA GLN A 214 14.60 -25.40 -32.72
C GLN A 214 13.35 -25.42 -31.83
N GLY A 215 13.42 -24.85 -30.61
CA GLY A 215 12.28 -24.79 -29.69
C GLY A 215 12.04 -26.06 -28.87
N VAL A 216 13.01 -26.97 -28.80
CA VAL A 216 12.91 -28.17 -27.96
C VAL A 216 13.41 -27.82 -26.55
N ARG A 217 12.59 -28.03 -25.52
CA ARG A 217 12.99 -27.80 -24.12
C ARG A 217 14.01 -28.87 -23.69
N VAL A 218 15.15 -28.41 -23.18
CA VAL A 218 16.27 -29.23 -22.74
C VAL A 218 16.46 -29.25 -21.23
N ALA A 219 15.98 -28.21 -20.52
CA ALA A 219 15.99 -28.16 -19.07
C ALA A 219 14.89 -27.23 -18.55
N GLU A 220 14.48 -27.47 -17.31
CA GLU A 220 13.61 -26.57 -16.53
C GLU A 220 13.99 -26.66 -15.05
N GLY A 221 13.68 -25.64 -14.28
CA GLY A 221 13.89 -25.65 -12.84
C GLY A 221 13.38 -24.39 -12.16
N SER A 222 13.47 -24.39 -10.84
CA SER A 222 13.13 -23.27 -9.98
C SER A 222 14.25 -23.03 -8.98
N THR A 223 14.56 -21.77 -8.70
CA THR A 223 15.61 -21.39 -7.74
C THR A 223 15.23 -20.10 -7.00
N PRO A 224 15.52 -19.99 -5.70
CA PRO A 224 15.40 -18.72 -4.99
C PRO A 224 16.59 -17.76 -5.22
N LEU A 225 17.62 -18.23 -5.93
CA LEU A 225 18.82 -17.45 -6.24
C LEU A 225 18.67 -16.74 -7.59
N THR A 226 19.48 -15.73 -7.82
CA THR A 226 19.57 -15.01 -9.12
C THR A 226 20.54 -15.68 -10.10
N THR A 227 20.81 -16.95 -9.91
CA THR A 227 21.66 -17.76 -10.77
C THR A 227 21.18 -19.21 -10.81
N ALA A 228 21.36 -19.85 -11.94
CA ALA A 228 21.10 -21.27 -12.13
C ALA A 228 22.17 -21.89 -13.03
N ALA A 229 22.42 -23.18 -12.83
CA ALA A 229 23.32 -23.96 -13.69
C ALA A 229 22.60 -25.19 -14.24
N VAL A 230 22.79 -25.46 -15.51
CA VAL A 230 22.32 -26.68 -16.19
C VAL A 230 23.54 -27.45 -16.68
N GLU A 231 23.65 -28.69 -16.23
CA GLU A 231 24.75 -29.59 -16.57
C GLU A 231 24.29 -30.69 -17.54
N GLY A 232 25.24 -31.38 -18.16
CA GLY A 232 24.96 -32.52 -19.02
C GLY A 232 24.42 -32.19 -20.39
N LEU A 233 24.61 -30.96 -20.84
CA LEU A 233 24.18 -30.53 -22.18
C LEU A 233 24.95 -31.28 -23.26
N GLU A 234 24.24 -31.71 -24.31
CA GLU A 234 24.87 -32.31 -25.48
C GLU A 234 25.45 -31.25 -26.41
N MET A 235 26.61 -31.51 -26.96
CA MET A 235 27.28 -30.60 -27.91
C MET A 235 26.43 -30.46 -29.20
N GLY A 236 26.02 -29.22 -29.51
CA GLY A 236 25.24 -28.93 -30.72
C GLY A 236 23.74 -28.79 -30.48
N THR A 237 23.28 -28.76 -29.24
CA THR A 237 21.88 -28.43 -28.87
C THR A 237 21.60 -26.94 -28.79
#